data_cf2c5d7ca32ec63581faba978ededd1a
#
_entry.id   cf2c5d7ca32ec63581faba978ededd1a
#
_cell.length_a   1.000
_cell.length_b   1.000
_cell.length_c   1.000
_cell.angle_alpha   90.00
_cell.angle_beta   90.00
_cell.angle_gamma   90.00
#
_symmetry.space_group_name_H-M   'P 1'
#
loop_
_entity.id
_entity.type
_entity.pdbx_description
1 polymer ?
#
loop_
_entity_poly.entity_id
_entity_poly.type
_entity_poly.pdbx_seq_one_letter_code
_entity_poly.pdbx_strand_id
1 'polypeptide(L)'
;MRAKQRYTVSVSLLHIIYSTSTGHTEHVVDTLIAALKTKVPTLMVEKQRAEMVKPEDFSRGDVLLLACGTWNTGGSEGQLNVHMHALLKERAAATDLQKKPCLLMALGDSRYHYTARAMEHFMTFVTQHNGMVADSLVIINEPYGQEDKVEKWVEKILTKLPILVS
;
A
#
# COMPACT_ATOMS: atom_id res chain seq x y z
N MET A 1 16.32 -3.94 45.33
CA MET A 1 16.23 -2.99 44.18
C MET A 1 15.33 -3.62 43.14
N ARG A 2 14.15 -3.06 42.92
CA ARG A 2 13.30 -3.48 41.80
C ARG A 2 13.86 -2.80 40.54
N ALA A 3 14.33 -3.58 39.57
CA ALA A 3 14.66 -3.09 38.23
C ALA A 3 13.44 -2.40 37.62
N LYS A 4 13.55 -1.11 37.30
CA LYS A 4 12.53 -0.41 36.51
C LYS A 4 12.52 -1.08 35.13
N GLN A 5 11.52 -1.91 34.90
CA GLN A 5 11.23 -2.46 33.58
C GLN A 5 10.94 -1.26 32.66
N ARG A 6 11.90 -0.92 31.81
CA ARG A 6 11.69 0.09 30.75
C ARG A 6 10.73 -0.54 29.76
N TYR A 7 9.46 -0.15 29.83
CA TYR A 7 8.53 -0.43 28.77
C TYR A 7 8.97 0.37 27.54
N THR A 8 9.62 -0.28 26.60
CA THR A 8 9.81 0.28 25.27
C THR A 8 8.43 0.30 24.61
N VAL A 9 7.84 1.49 24.47
CA VAL A 9 6.64 1.69 23.65
C VAL A 9 7.09 1.45 22.22
N SER A 10 6.71 0.30 21.64
CA SER A 10 6.94 0.03 20.23
C SER A 10 5.97 0.87 19.40
N VAL A 11 6.51 1.78 18.58
CA VAL A 11 5.72 2.59 17.65
C VAL A 11 5.48 1.75 16.39
N SER A 12 4.23 1.68 15.94
CA SER A 12 3.88 0.98 14.72
C SER A 12 4.38 1.71 13.48
N LEU A 13 4.79 0.93 12.50
CA LEU A 13 5.28 1.43 11.21
C LEU A 13 4.39 0.90 10.07
N LEU A 14 3.81 1.83 9.31
CA LEU A 14 3.19 1.55 8.02
C LEU A 14 4.23 1.74 6.92
N HIS A 15 4.51 0.68 6.18
CA HIS A 15 5.41 0.70 5.03
C HIS A 15 4.59 0.79 3.75
N ILE A 16 4.78 1.85 2.97
CA ILE A 16 4.08 2.11 1.72
C ILE A 16 5.05 1.91 0.55
N ILE A 17 4.69 1.02 -0.36
CA ILE A 17 5.38 0.85 -1.65
C ILE A 17 4.41 1.27 -2.75
N TYR A 18 4.82 2.25 -3.55
CA TYR A 18 3.98 2.77 -4.61
C TYR A 18 4.75 3.00 -5.90
N SER A 19 4.03 3.03 -7.01
CA SER A 19 4.56 3.49 -8.29
C SER A 19 3.61 4.46 -8.94
N THR A 20 4.17 5.43 -9.66
CA THR A 20 3.42 6.47 -10.34
C THR A 20 4.14 6.89 -11.62
N SER A 21 3.38 7.12 -12.69
CA SER A 21 3.91 7.67 -13.94
C SER A 21 3.46 9.10 -14.17
N THR A 22 2.26 9.46 -13.69
CA THR A 22 1.63 10.77 -13.91
C THR A 22 1.46 11.59 -12.63
N GLY A 23 1.82 11.03 -11.48
CA GLY A 23 1.66 11.66 -10.17
C GLY A 23 0.32 11.37 -9.48
N HIS A 24 -0.61 10.70 -10.12
CA HIS A 24 -1.93 10.41 -9.54
C HIS A 24 -1.85 9.51 -8.30
N THR A 25 -1.11 8.40 -8.40
CA THR A 25 -0.93 7.49 -7.27
C THR A 25 -0.22 8.17 -6.10
N GLU A 26 0.81 8.97 -6.38
CA GLU A 26 1.51 9.73 -5.34
C GLU A 26 0.58 10.71 -4.63
N HIS A 27 -0.27 11.41 -5.36
CA HIS A 27 -1.28 12.29 -4.76
C HIS A 27 -2.20 11.54 -3.78
N VAL A 28 -2.70 10.37 -4.18
CA VAL A 28 -3.57 9.55 -3.32
C VAL A 28 -2.83 9.04 -2.09
N VAL A 29 -1.59 8.59 -2.26
CA VAL A 29 -0.72 8.16 -1.15
C VAL A 29 -0.46 9.30 -0.18
N ASP A 30 -0.14 10.49 -0.67
CA ASP A 30 0.13 11.66 0.17
C ASP A 30 -1.14 12.12 0.91
N THR A 31 -2.30 12.04 0.28
CA THR A 31 -3.60 12.30 0.92
C THR A 31 -3.85 11.31 2.06
N LEU A 32 -3.57 10.03 1.83
CA LEU A 32 -3.66 8.98 2.85
C LEU A 32 -2.75 9.28 4.06
N ILE A 33 -1.49 9.60 3.79
CA ILE A 33 -0.50 9.87 4.84
C ILE A 33 -0.94 11.07 5.68
N ALA A 34 -1.39 12.15 5.06
CA ALA A 34 -1.87 13.34 5.76
C ALA A 34 -3.07 13.02 6.68
N ALA A 35 -4.03 12.24 6.19
CA ALA A 35 -5.19 11.82 6.97
C ALA A 35 -4.80 10.91 8.14
N LEU A 36 -3.90 9.95 7.92
CA LEU A 36 -3.38 9.07 8.96
C LEU A 36 -2.66 9.85 10.07
N LYS A 37 -1.79 10.77 9.71
CA LYS A 37 -1.03 11.57 10.68
C LYS A 37 -1.90 12.51 11.48
N THR A 38 -2.98 13.01 10.91
CA THR A 38 -3.97 13.81 11.64
C THR A 38 -4.68 12.98 12.71
N LYS A 39 -5.04 11.74 12.41
CA LYS A 39 -5.76 10.86 13.34
C LYS A 39 -4.84 10.09 14.30
N VAL A 40 -3.65 9.73 13.86
CA VAL A 40 -2.67 8.97 14.65
C VAL A 40 -1.29 9.62 14.52
N PRO A 41 -1.03 10.73 15.25
CA PRO A 41 0.23 11.48 15.12
C PRO A 41 1.48 10.67 15.45
N THR A 42 1.36 9.60 16.23
CA THR A 42 2.48 8.73 16.64
C THR A 42 2.80 7.65 15.59
N LEU A 43 1.94 7.43 14.59
CA LEU A 43 2.18 6.43 13.56
C LEU A 43 3.39 6.81 12.72
N MET A 44 4.35 5.89 12.61
CA MET A 44 5.47 6.02 11.69
C MET A 44 5.04 5.56 10.30
N VAL A 45 5.38 6.34 9.29
CA VAL A 45 5.09 6.02 7.88
C VAL A 45 6.38 6.11 7.08
N GLU A 46 6.71 5.04 6.37
CA GLU A 46 7.81 5.00 5.42
C GLU A 46 7.24 4.82 4.02
N LYS A 47 7.60 5.70 3.10
CA LYS A 47 7.13 5.72 1.72
C LYS A 47 8.29 5.45 0.77
N GLN A 48 8.19 4.40 -0.06
CA GLN A 48 9.19 4.03 -1.05
C GLN A 48 8.57 3.89 -2.45
N ARG A 49 9.26 4.39 -3.46
CA ARG A 49 8.93 4.09 -4.86
C ARG A 49 9.32 2.66 -5.20
N ALA A 50 8.48 1.96 -5.95
CA ALA A 50 8.69 0.55 -6.31
C ALA A 50 10.04 0.29 -6.98
N GLU A 51 10.52 1.20 -7.82
CA GLU A 51 11.82 1.09 -8.50
C GLU A 51 13.03 1.13 -7.56
N MET A 52 12.84 1.63 -6.33
CA MET A 52 13.89 1.73 -5.31
C MET A 52 13.84 0.60 -4.29
N VAL A 53 12.79 -0.23 -4.32
CA VAL A 53 12.57 -1.28 -3.31
C VAL A 53 13.42 -2.51 -3.63
N LYS A 54 14.08 -3.03 -2.60
CA LYS A 54 14.78 -4.32 -2.62
C LYS A 54 13.91 -5.40 -1.98
N PRO A 55 14.12 -6.69 -2.31
CA PRO A 55 13.33 -7.77 -1.70
C PRO A 55 13.32 -7.76 -0.17
N GLU A 56 14.44 -7.46 0.46
CA GLU A 56 14.57 -7.39 1.92
C GLU A 56 13.77 -6.25 2.56
N ASP A 57 13.40 -5.22 1.80
CA ASP A 57 12.59 -4.11 2.31
C ASP A 57 11.17 -4.54 2.69
N PHE A 58 10.67 -5.63 2.11
CA PHE A 58 9.36 -6.19 2.47
C PHE A 58 9.26 -6.69 3.91
N SER A 59 10.38 -6.88 4.61
CA SER A 59 10.39 -7.23 6.04
C SER A 59 10.10 -6.05 6.95
N ARG A 60 10.13 -4.82 6.43
CA ARG A 60 9.89 -3.60 7.21
C ARG A 60 8.42 -3.39 7.48
N GLY A 61 8.16 -2.78 8.64
CA GLY A 61 6.84 -2.35 9.04
C GLY A 61 5.93 -3.45 9.55
N ASP A 62 4.91 -3.03 10.25
CA ASP A 62 3.88 -3.90 10.82
C ASP A 62 2.73 -4.13 9.83
N VAL A 63 2.53 -3.17 8.94
CA VAL A 63 1.53 -3.18 7.87
C VAL A 63 2.19 -2.72 6.57
N LEU A 64 1.93 -3.44 5.48
CA LEU A 64 2.35 -3.08 4.13
C LEU A 64 1.18 -2.47 3.36
N LEU A 65 1.42 -1.37 2.66
CA LEU A 65 0.48 -0.83 1.67
C LEU A 65 1.13 -0.84 0.29
N LEU A 66 0.44 -1.44 -0.68
CA LEU A 66 0.83 -1.42 -2.09
C LEU A 66 -0.12 -0.52 -2.88
N ALA A 67 0.42 0.38 -3.69
CA ALA A 67 -0.37 1.33 -4.48
C ALA A 67 0.21 1.55 -5.88
N CYS A 68 -0.61 1.41 -6.90
CA CYS A 68 -0.28 1.84 -8.27
C CYS A 68 -1.52 1.95 -9.16
N GLY A 69 -1.32 2.53 -10.34
CA GLY A 69 -2.32 2.57 -11.39
C GLY A 69 -2.37 1.28 -12.21
N THR A 70 -3.42 1.17 -13.03
CA THR A 70 -3.61 0.08 -13.99
C THR A 70 -3.15 0.55 -15.37
N TRP A 71 -2.25 -0.19 -15.98
CA TRP A 71 -1.56 0.19 -17.21
C TRP A 71 -1.55 -0.94 -18.24
N ASN A 72 -0.99 -0.67 -19.41
CA ASN A 72 -0.78 -1.66 -20.47
C ASN A 72 0.66 -2.19 -20.52
N THR A 73 1.27 -2.36 -19.38
CA THR A 73 2.63 -2.88 -19.23
C THR A 73 2.80 -4.21 -19.98
N GLY A 74 3.84 -4.32 -20.78
CA GLY A 74 4.07 -5.50 -21.60
C GLY A 74 3.14 -5.62 -22.82
N GLY A 75 2.42 -4.55 -23.17
CA GLY A 75 1.52 -4.51 -24.33
C GLY A 75 0.12 -5.07 -24.08
N SER A 76 -0.19 -5.49 -22.85
CA SER A 76 -1.52 -5.97 -22.46
C SER A 76 -2.19 -5.02 -21.49
N GLU A 77 -3.48 -4.73 -21.72
CA GLU A 77 -4.30 -3.92 -20.83
C GLU A 77 -4.49 -4.61 -19.47
N GLY A 78 -4.71 -3.82 -18.43
CA GLY A 78 -5.04 -4.35 -17.11
C GLY A 78 -3.85 -4.86 -16.32
N GLN A 79 -2.66 -4.29 -16.50
CA GLN A 79 -1.44 -4.66 -15.81
C GLN A 79 -1.06 -3.64 -14.74
N LEU A 80 -0.18 -4.05 -13.83
CA LEU A 80 0.47 -3.13 -12.89
C LEU A 80 1.27 -2.06 -13.64
N ASN A 81 1.44 -0.88 -13.02
CA ASN A 81 2.43 0.09 -13.48
C ASN A 81 3.80 -0.61 -13.69
N VAL A 82 4.56 -0.20 -14.68
CA VAL A 82 5.81 -0.86 -15.10
C VAL A 82 6.78 -1.11 -13.95
N HIS A 83 6.94 -0.16 -13.04
CA HIS A 83 7.85 -0.30 -11.91
C HIS A 83 7.33 -1.27 -10.85
N MET A 84 6.04 -1.26 -10.59
CA MET A 84 5.41 -2.21 -9.68
C MET A 84 5.42 -3.62 -10.27
N HIS A 85 5.18 -3.74 -11.57
CA HIS A 85 5.27 -5.01 -12.28
C HIS A 85 6.68 -5.63 -12.15
N ALA A 86 7.72 -4.85 -12.41
CA ALA A 86 9.10 -5.30 -12.29
C ALA A 86 9.45 -5.71 -10.84
N LEU A 87 8.95 -4.98 -9.86
CA LEU A 87 9.15 -5.34 -8.46
C LEU A 87 8.46 -6.66 -8.10
N LEU A 88 7.14 -6.74 -8.29
CA LEU A 88 6.35 -7.86 -7.77
C LEU A 88 6.50 -9.14 -8.59
N LYS A 89 6.68 -9.02 -9.91
CA LYS A 89 6.80 -10.19 -10.80
C LYS A 89 8.23 -10.72 -10.94
N GLU A 90 9.23 -9.89 -10.67
CA GLU A 90 10.64 -10.25 -10.87
C GLU A 90 11.43 -10.21 -9.55
N ARG A 91 11.73 -9.01 -9.04
CA ARG A 91 12.65 -8.86 -7.89
C ARG A 91 12.12 -9.47 -6.59
N ALA A 92 10.82 -9.38 -6.35
CA ALA A 92 10.19 -9.88 -5.12
C ALA A 92 9.53 -11.26 -5.31
N ALA A 93 9.83 -11.98 -6.38
CA ALA A 93 9.19 -13.26 -6.71
C ALA A 93 9.37 -14.35 -5.62
N ALA A 94 10.42 -14.26 -4.80
CA ALA A 94 10.70 -15.22 -3.71
C ALA A 94 10.41 -14.62 -2.31
N THR A 95 9.78 -13.46 -2.22
CA THR A 95 9.50 -12.79 -0.95
C THR A 95 8.45 -13.54 -0.13
N ASP A 96 8.69 -13.67 1.17
CA ASP A 96 7.71 -14.15 2.15
C ASP A 96 7.25 -12.97 3.01
N LEU A 97 5.96 -12.67 2.98
CA LEU A 97 5.36 -11.56 3.74
C LEU A 97 5.07 -11.93 5.20
N GLN A 98 5.32 -13.18 5.61
CA GLN A 98 5.23 -13.63 7.01
C GLN A 98 3.91 -13.26 7.69
N LYS A 99 2.80 -13.46 6.98
CA LYS A 99 1.42 -13.16 7.42
C LYS A 99 1.16 -11.68 7.72
N LYS A 100 1.99 -10.78 7.21
CA LYS A 100 1.82 -9.34 7.39
C LYS A 100 0.48 -8.87 6.82
N PRO A 101 -0.27 -8.02 7.56
CA PRO A 101 -1.45 -7.37 7.02
C PRO A 101 -1.07 -6.42 5.89
N CYS A 102 -1.77 -6.53 4.77
CA CYS A 102 -1.54 -5.74 3.57
C CYS A 102 -2.77 -4.92 3.22
N LEU A 103 -2.57 -3.65 2.96
CA LEU A 103 -3.54 -2.72 2.40
C LEU A 103 -3.23 -2.53 0.92
N LEU A 104 -4.25 -2.54 0.09
CA LEU A 104 -4.10 -2.49 -1.35
C LEU A 104 -4.86 -1.28 -1.91
N MET A 105 -4.19 -0.50 -2.74
CA MET A 105 -4.77 0.67 -3.40
C MET A 105 -4.49 0.59 -4.90
N ALA A 106 -5.53 0.52 -5.70
CA ALA A 106 -5.42 0.51 -7.15
C ALA A 106 -6.14 1.71 -7.75
N LEU A 107 -5.48 2.37 -8.69
CA LEU A 107 -6.07 3.42 -9.50
C LEU A 107 -6.39 2.85 -10.88
N GLY A 108 -7.42 3.41 -11.50
CA GLY A 108 -7.84 3.00 -12.82
C GLY A 108 -8.56 4.08 -13.59
N ASP A 109 -8.95 3.73 -14.82
CA ASP A 109 -9.62 4.63 -15.74
C ASP A 109 -10.81 3.93 -16.35
N SER A 110 -12.00 4.52 -16.21
CA SER A 110 -13.27 3.93 -16.68
C SER A 110 -13.37 3.79 -18.21
N ARG A 111 -12.46 4.43 -18.96
CA ARG A 111 -12.37 4.28 -20.43
C ARG A 111 -11.83 2.91 -20.87
N TYR A 112 -11.16 2.17 -19.97
CA TYR A 112 -10.58 0.87 -20.25
C TYR A 112 -11.44 -0.27 -19.73
N HIS A 113 -11.43 -1.38 -20.46
CA HIS A 113 -12.18 -2.59 -20.07
C HIS A 113 -11.73 -3.12 -18.70
N TYR A 114 -10.42 -3.20 -18.47
CA TYR A 114 -9.83 -3.62 -17.19
C TYR A 114 -9.54 -2.41 -16.31
N THR A 115 -10.56 -1.70 -15.91
CA THR A 115 -10.50 -0.36 -15.30
C THR A 115 -9.50 -0.24 -14.15
N ALA A 116 -9.48 -1.19 -13.22
CA ALA A 116 -8.60 -1.15 -12.04
C ALA A 116 -8.03 -2.54 -11.72
N ARG A 117 -7.68 -3.31 -12.72
CA ARG A 117 -7.22 -4.70 -12.56
C ARG A 117 -5.88 -4.84 -11.83
N ALA A 118 -5.14 -3.74 -11.61
CA ALA A 118 -4.00 -3.74 -10.72
C ALA A 118 -4.35 -4.33 -9.34
N MET A 119 -5.59 -4.17 -8.88
CA MET A 119 -6.08 -4.76 -7.63
C MET A 119 -5.98 -6.29 -7.63
N GLU A 120 -6.37 -6.95 -8.73
CA GLU A 120 -6.27 -8.40 -8.83
C GLU A 120 -4.82 -8.88 -8.76
N HIS A 121 -3.91 -8.16 -9.40
CA HIS A 121 -2.47 -8.46 -9.34
C HIS A 121 -1.92 -8.31 -7.93
N PHE A 122 -2.35 -7.28 -7.20
CA PHE A 122 -1.96 -7.11 -5.80
C PHE A 122 -2.48 -8.24 -4.92
N MET A 123 -3.75 -8.58 -5.05
CA MET A 123 -4.35 -9.68 -4.27
C MET A 123 -3.65 -11.01 -4.53
N THR A 124 -3.33 -11.30 -5.79
CA THR A 124 -2.58 -12.49 -6.18
C THR A 124 -1.19 -12.51 -5.57
N PHE A 125 -0.46 -11.40 -5.64
CA PHE A 125 0.87 -11.29 -5.04
C PHE A 125 0.82 -11.54 -3.53
N VAL A 126 -0.02 -10.83 -2.81
CA VAL A 126 -0.14 -10.95 -1.35
C VAL A 126 -0.51 -12.37 -0.94
N THR A 127 -1.48 -12.98 -1.61
CA THR A 127 -1.93 -14.33 -1.30
C THR A 127 -0.85 -15.38 -1.59
N GLN A 128 -0.15 -15.25 -2.72
CA GLN A 128 0.91 -16.21 -3.11
C GLN A 128 2.19 -16.05 -2.30
N HIS A 129 2.39 -14.92 -1.62
CA HIS A 129 3.59 -14.62 -0.83
C HIS A 129 3.34 -14.63 0.67
N ASN A 130 2.32 -15.36 1.13
CA ASN A 130 2.00 -15.55 2.53
C ASN A 130 1.68 -14.24 3.27
N GLY A 131 1.05 -13.29 2.60
CA GLY A 131 0.48 -12.08 3.21
C GLY A 131 -1.01 -12.22 3.48
N MET A 132 -1.57 -11.22 4.16
CA MET A 132 -3.00 -11.15 4.47
C MET A 132 -3.58 -9.86 3.90
N VAL A 133 -4.57 -9.96 3.00
CA VAL A 133 -5.29 -8.79 2.51
C VAL A 133 -6.21 -8.28 3.61
N ALA A 134 -5.87 -7.14 4.21
CA ALA A 134 -6.66 -6.55 5.29
C ALA A 134 -7.82 -5.68 4.76
N ASP A 135 -7.55 -4.84 3.78
CA ASP A 135 -8.55 -4.02 3.10
C ASP A 135 -8.01 -3.50 1.77
N SER A 136 -8.89 -2.94 0.95
CA SER A 136 -8.52 -2.40 -0.35
C SER A 136 -9.35 -1.16 -0.71
N LEU A 137 -8.75 -0.27 -1.50
CA LEU A 137 -9.39 0.93 -2.04
C LEU A 137 -9.12 1.01 -3.54
N VAL A 138 -10.16 1.29 -4.31
CA VAL A 138 -10.08 1.57 -5.75
C VAL A 138 -10.47 3.02 -6.00
N ILE A 139 -9.63 3.75 -6.71
CA ILE A 139 -9.90 5.11 -7.19
C ILE A 139 -9.99 5.07 -8.71
N ILE A 140 -11.12 5.43 -9.25
CA ILE A 140 -11.38 5.45 -10.69
C ILE A 140 -11.33 6.89 -11.21
N ASN A 141 -10.62 7.09 -12.32
CA ASN A 141 -10.41 8.38 -12.99
C ASN A 141 -9.54 9.34 -12.16
N GLU A 142 -9.64 10.64 -12.45
CA GLU A 142 -8.87 11.69 -11.78
C GLU A 142 -9.04 11.61 -10.25
N PRO A 143 -7.96 11.48 -9.48
CA PRO A 143 -8.07 11.40 -8.02
C PRO A 143 -8.36 12.77 -7.38
N TYR A 144 -8.09 13.85 -8.09
CA TYR A 144 -8.35 15.21 -7.61
C TYR A 144 -9.85 15.42 -7.43
N GLY A 145 -10.27 15.83 -6.22
CA GLY A 145 -11.67 15.91 -5.85
C GLY A 145 -12.26 14.64 -5.26
N GLN A 146 -11.48 13.56 -5.15
CA GLN A 146 -11.88 12.29 -4.54
C GLN A 146 -11.19 12.03 -3.18
N GLU A 147 -10.59 13.04 -2.59
CA GLU A 147 -9.84 12.93 -1.33
C GLU A 147 -10.71 12.43 -0.17
N ASP A 148 -12.00 12.73 -0.19
CA ASP A 148 -12.97 12.25 0.81
C ASP A 148 -13.07 10.71 0.85
N LYS A 149 -12.91 10.04 -0.29
CA LYS A 149 -12.89 8.57 -0.35
C LYS A 149 -11.69 8.00 0.38
N VAL A 150 -10.54 8.64 0.25
CA VAL A 150 -9.30 8.27 0.95
C VAL A 150 -9.46 8.49 2.45
N GLU A 151 -10.00 9.62 2.87
CA GLU A 151 -10.23 9.97 4.27
C GLU A 151 -11.20 8.99 4.95
N LYS A 152 -12.28 8.62 4.28
CA LYS A 152 -13.23 7.60 4.76
C LYS A 152 -12.58 6.23 4.87
N TRP A 153 -11.73 5.88 3.92
CA TRP A 153 -11.01 4.62 3.96
C TRP A 153 -10.00 4.58 5.13
N VAL A 154 -9.35 5.70 5.43
CA VAL A 154 -8.49 5.83 6.62
C VAL A 154 -9.27 5.51 7.90
N GLU A 155 -10.47 6.05 8.07
CA GLU A 155 -11.31 5.73 9.22
C GLU A 155 -11.61 4.22 9.32
N LYS A 156 -11.92 3.60 8.19
CA LYS A 156 -12.20 2.17 8.11
C LYS A 156 -10.99 1.32 8.48
N ILE A 157 -9.82 1.61 7.93
CA ILE A 157 -8.60 0.82 8.19
C ILE A 157 -8.11 0.98 9.63
N LEU A 158 -8.26 2.15 10.24
CA LEU A 158 -7.90 2.34 11.65
C LEU A 158 -8.80 1.53 12.59
N THR A 159 -10.05 1.29 12.22
CA THR A 159 -10.94 0.39 12.95
C THR A 159 -10.56 -1.09 12.75
N LYS A 160 -10.22 -1.48 11.51
CA LYS A 160 -9.85 -2.86 11.17
C LYS A 160 -8.48 -3.29 11.67
N LEU A 161 -7.53 -2.36 11.74
CA LEU A 161 -6.15 -2.63 12.08
C LEU A 161 -5.74 -1.89 13.35
N PRO A 162 -6.08 -2.42 14.54
CA PRO A 162 -5.71 -1.78 15.82
C PRO A 162 -4.20 -1.56 15.97
N ILE A 163 -3.37 -2.35 15.29
CA ILE A 163 -1.90 -2.19 15.28
C ILE A 163 -1.46 -0.79 14.81
N LEU A 164 -2.24 -0.14 13.95
CA LEU A 164 -1.91 1.21 13.45
C LEU A 164 -2.11 2.30 14.50
N VAL A 165 -2.90 2.05 15.53
CA VAL A 165 -3.22 3.01 16.61
C VAL A 165 -2.55 2.69 17.95
N SER A 166 -1.76 1.64 17.98
CA SER A 166 -1.06 1.18 19.20
C SER A 166 0.25 1.92 19.45
#